data_5431656874ff892521e39b2d17ec5e59
#
_entry.id   5431656874ff892521e39b2d17ec5e59
#
_cell.length_a   1.000
_cell.length_b   1.000
_cell.length_c   1.000
_cell.angle_alpha   90.00
_cell.angle_beta   90.00
_cell.angle_gamma   90.00
#
_symmetry.space_group_name_H-M   'P 1'
#
loop_
_entity.id
_entity.type
_entity.pdbx_description
1 polymer ?
#
loop_
_entity_poly.entity_id
_entity_poly.type
_entity_poly.pdbx_seq_one_letter_code
_entity_poly.pdbx_strand_id
1 'polypeptide(L)'
;MHPSLTLSILLIIAANFQSAIAQSSPTPAPAPVTLRSLLLSELHSTHDKAEWFTPIQAAVAGLTPEQAKWVPTNAQGKTDPSANHSVGMLAYHLVFWNENALARLRGEKPASPGNNDETFNDFDAARWDEIVQRLDRVMKDLEAAVEKMPEETLALKAPLISHISTHNAYHTGQILYVRKLQGSWNPENGVK
;
A
#
# COMPACT_ATOMS: atom_id res chain seq x y z
N MET A 1 41.19 92.52 -10.81
CA MET A 1 41.51 91.12 -10.48
C MET A 1 40.45 90.66 -9.52
N HIS A 2 39.43 89.96 -10.00
CA HIS A 2 38.42 89.31 -9.19
C HIS A 2 38.48 87.80 -9.35
N PRO A 3 38.55 86.97 -8.29
CA PRO A 3 38.46 85.57 -8.43
C PRO A 3 36.99 85.09 -8.41
N SER A 4 36.62 84.36 -9.41
CA SER A 4 35.31 83.70 -9.53
C SER A 4 35.23 82.54 -8.56
N LEU A 5 34.20 82.52 -7.73
CA LEU A 5 33.79 81.38 -6.89
C LEU A 5 32.92 80.42 -7.71
N THR A 6 33.37 79.26 -8.00
CA THR A 6 32.56 78.19 -8.56
C THR A 6 31.93 77.35 -7.44
N LEU A 7 30.60 77.39 -7.36
CA LEU A 7 29.79 76.65 -6.42
C LEU A 7 29.51 75.27 -6.99
N SER A 8 30.13 74.23 -6.44
CA SER A 8 29.85 72.86 -6.80
C SER A 8 28.64 72.31 -6.01
N ILE A 9 27.54 72.09 -6.70
CA ILE A 9 26.34 71.47 -6.14
C ILE A 9 26.53 69.92 -6.13
N LEU A 10 26.65 69.35 -4.96
CA LEU A 10 26.71 67.86 -4.74
C LEU A 10 25.28 67.32 -4.71
N LEU A 11 24.87 66.59 -5.76
CA LEU A 11 23.56 65.95 -5.84
C LEU A 11 23.64 64.62 -5.11
N ILE A 12 23.03 64.51 -3.92
CA ILE A 12 22.92 63.23 -3.18
C ILE A 12 21.68 62.50 -3.70
N ILE A 13 21.89 61.45 -4.49
CA ILE A 13 20.83 60.52 -4.91
C ILE A 13 20.64 59.51 -3.76
N ALA A 14 19.57 59.67 -2.98
CA ALA A 14 19.15 58.66 -2.00
C ALA A 14 18.45 57.51 -2.73
N ALA A 15 19.13 56.41 -2.90
CA ALA A 15 18.53 55.18 -3.41
C ALA A 15 17.69 54.54 -2.30
N ASN A 16 16.38 54.60 -2.42
CA ASN A 16 15.44 53.86 -1.57
C ASN A 16 15.49 52.37 -1.94
N PHE A 17 16.21 51.58 -1.18
CA PHE A 17 16.08 50.12 -1.20
C PHE A 17 14.80 49.72 -0.47
N GLN A 18 13.69 49.55 -1.19
CA GLN A 18 12.52 48.88 -0.68
C GLN A 18 12.81 47.37 -0.71
N SER A 19 13.16 46.80 0.44
CA SER A 19 13.21 45.36 0.63
C SER A 19 11.80 44.79 0.51
N ALA A 20 11.49 44.19 -0.63
CA ALA A 20 10.27 43.38 -0.80
C ALA A 20 10.37 42.17 0.12
N ILE A 21 9.77 42.22 1.29
CA ILE A 21 9.53 41.07 2.13
C ILE A 21 8.52 40.19 1.39
N ALA A 22 9.00 39.14 0.73
CA ALA A 22 8.13 38.10 0.17
C ALA A 22 7.35 37.50 1.32
N GLN A 23 6.07 37.82 1.44
CA GLN A 23 5.15 37.16 2.35
C GLN A 23 4.99 35.73 1.83
N SER A 24 5.64 34.76 2.49
CA SER A 24 5.36 33.34 2.29
C SER A 24 3.89 33.08 2.65
N SER A 25 3.08 32.73 1.66
CA SER A 25 1.70 32.33 1.91
C SER A 25 1.73 31.18 2.93
N PRO A 26 0.89 31.19 3.97
CA PRO A 26 0.86 30.12 4.95
C PRO A 26 0.52 28.81 4.23
N THR A 27 1.32 27.77 4.47
CA THR A 27 1.02 26.42 4.00
C THR A 27 -0.38 26.05 4.50
N PRO A 28 -1.30 25.60 3.64
CA PRO A 28 -2.63 25.19 4.07
C PRO A 28 -2.53 24.14 5.16
N ALA A 29 -3.34 24.25 6.20
CA ALA A 29 -3.43 23.20 7.22
C ALA A 29 -3.83 21.88 6.56
N PRO A 30 -3.26 20.74 7.00
CA PRO A 30 -3.63 19.44 6.45
C PRO A 30 -5.14 19.21 6.62
N ALA A 31 -5.77 18.63 5.60
CA ALA A 31 -7.19 18.31 5.66
C ALA A 31 -7.47 17.35 6.84
N PRO A 32 -8.60 17.53 7.54
CA PRO A 32 -8.95 16.64 8.65
C PRO A 32 -9.11 15.19 8.16
N VAL A 33 -8.62 14.25 8.96
CA VAL A 33 -8.77 12.81 8.68
C VAL A 33 -10.24 12.45 8.80
N THR A 34 -10.81 11.86 7.74
CA THR A 34 -12.16 11.31 7.71
C THR A 34 -12.10 9.79 7.84
N LEU A 35 -13.23 9.13 8.17
CA LEU A 35 -13.31 7.67 8.16
C LEU A 35 -12.89 7.09 6.80
N ARG A 36 -13.38 7.70 5.70
CA ARG A 36 -13.02 7.30 4.34
C ARG A 36 -11.52 7.40 4.08
N SER A 37 -10.92 8.54 4.38
CA SER A 37 -9.49 8.73 4.14
C SER A 37 -8.63 7.80 4.98
N LEU A 38 -9.05 7.46 6.20
CA LEU A 38 -8.37 6.48 7.05
C LEU A 38 -8.44 5.07 6.42
N LEU A 39 -9.63 4.61 6.05
CA LEU A 39 -9.81 3.28 5.47
C LEU A 39 -9.11 3.12 4.11
N LEU A 40 -9.12 4.16 3.28
CA LEU A 40 -8.34 4.16 2.03
C LEU A 40 -6.84 4.13 2.29
N SER A 41 -6.35 4.87 3.30
CA SER A 41 -4.93 4.80 3.67
C SER A 41 -4.52 3.39 4.11
N GLU A 42 -5.35 2.68 4.89
CA GLU A 42 -5.11 1.29 5.27
C GLU A 42 -5.10 0.35 4.05
N LEU A 43 -6.06 0.49 3.12
CA LEU A 43 -6.09 -0.32 1.89
C LEU A 43 -4.85 -0.06 1.03
N HIS A 44 -4.51 1.18 0.75
CA HIS A 44 -3.32 1.54 -0.04
C HIS A 44 -2.02 1.06 0.59
N SER A 45 -1.86 1.20 1.91
CA SER A 45 -0.65 0.74 2.61
C SER A 45 -0.47 -0.79 2.54
N THR A 46 -1.57 -1.55 2.49
CA THR A 46 -1.52 -3.01 2.32
C THR A 46 -1.41 -3.45 0.86
N HIS A 47 -1.82 -2.61 -0.10
CA HIS A 47 -1.84 -2.92 -1.52
C HIS A 47 -0.52 -2.59 -2.24
N ASP A 48 -0.22 -1.31 -2.43
CA ASP A 48 0.86 -0.85 -3.32
C ASP A 48 1.70 0.30 -2.75
N LYS A 49 1.26 0.96 -1.67
CA LYS A 49 1.95 2.11 -1.09
C LYS A 49 2.85 1.70 0.07
N ALA A 50 4.15 1.72 -0.15
CA ALA A 50 5.12 1.44 0.90
C ALA A 50 5.12 2.56 1.96
N GLU A 51 4.81 2.20 3.22
CA GLU A 51 4.83 3.10 4.37
C GLU A 51 5.62 2.45 5.53
N TRP A 52 4.94 1.90 6.54
CA TRP A 52 5.54 1.24 7.69
C TRP A 52 6.00 -0.19 7.39
N PHE A 53 5.44 -0.80 6.35
CA PHE A 53 5.74 -2.17 5.93
C PHE A 53 5.65 -2.29 4.39
N THR A 54 6.18 -3.38 3.88
CA THR A 54 6.15 -3.67 2.44
C THR A 54 4.73 -4.04 2.02
N PRO A 55 4.15 -3.38 1.00
CA PRO A 55 2.82 -3.72 0.49
C PRO A 55 2.83 -5.05 -0.28
N ILE A 56 1.64 -5.65 -0.46
CA ILE A 56 1.50 -6.99 -1.05
C ILE A 56 2.01 -7.04 -2.50
N GLN A 57 1.81 -6.00 -3.30
CA GLN A 57 2.33 -5.96 -4.66
C GLN A 57 3.86 -6.14 -4.71
N ALA A 58 4.59 -5.42 -3.88
CA ALA A 58 6.04 -5.56 -3.77
C ALA A 58 6.43 -6.93 -3.18
N ALA A 59 5.63 -7.44 -2.24
CA ALA A 59 5.89 -8.73 -1.60
C ALA A 59 5.78 -9.92 -2.56
N VAL A 60 4.89 -9.88 -3.57
CA VAL A 60 4.73 -10.97 -4.56
C VAL A 60 5.51 -10.74 -5.86
N ALA A 61 6.05 -9.54 -6.08
CA ALA A 61 6.72 -9.19 -7.32
C ALA A 61 7.97 -10.04 -7.60
N GLY A 62 8.18 -10.37 -8.89
CA GLY A 62 9.40 -11.01 -9.39
C GLY A 62 9.60 -12.47 -9.00
N LEU A 63 8.61 -13.14 -8.44
CA LEU A 63 8.66 -14.58 -8.17
C LEU A 63 8.31 -15.38 -9.42
N THR A 64 9.06 -16.46 -9.64
CA THR A 64 8.68 -17.50 -10.62
C THR A 64 7.62 -18.44 -10.03
N PRO A 65 6.88 -19.19 -10.88
CA PRO A 65 5.96 -20.22 -10.41
C PRO A 65 6.62 -21.25 -9.46
N GLU A 66 7.86 -21.64 -9.71
CA GLU A 66 8.65 -22.55 -8.88
C GLU A 66 8.92 -21.95 -7.51
N GLN A 67 9.25 -20.65 -7.46
CA GLN A 67 9.44 -19.95 -6.20
C GLN A 67 8.12 -19.78 -5.45
N ALA A 68 7.03 -19.50 -6.16
CA ALA A 68 5.71 -19.32 -5.55
C ALA A 68 5.19 -20.61 -4.90
N LYS A 69 5.47 -21.79 -5.45
CA LYS A 69 5.03 -23.09 -4.88
C LYS A 69 5.93 -23.66 -3.79
N TRP A 70 7.10 -23.07 -3.56
CA TRP A 70 8.03 -23.59 -2.57
C TRP A 70 7.48 -23.48 -1.15
N VAL A 71 7.49 -24.58 -0.41
CA VAL A 71 7.03 -24.68 0.99
C VAL A 71 8.24 -24.77 1.91
N PRO A 72 8.31 -23.96 2.98
CA PRO A 72 9.38 -24.07 3.98
C PRO A 72 9.44 -25.45 4.61
N THR A 73 10.65 -25.92 4.91
CA THR A 73 10.86 -27.17 5.67
C THR A 73 10.89 -26.87 7.18
N ASN A 74 10.47 -27.84 7.97
CA ASN A 74 10.64 -27.82 9.42
C ASN A 74 12.09 -28.14 9.84
N ALA A 75 12.38 -28.15 11.14
CA ALA A 75 13.71 -28.44 11.67
C ALA A 75 14.23 -29.84 11.31
N GLN A 76 13.36 -30.77 10.91
CA GLN A 76 13.70 -32.13 10.44
C GLN A 76 13.89 -32.21 8.92
N GLY A 77 13.87 -31.06 8.22
CA GLY A 77 14.01 -30.98 6.77
C GLY A 77 12.79 -31.51 6.00
N LYS A 78 11.63 -31.62 6.64
CA LYS A 78 10.39 -32.05 6.00
C LYS A 78 9.48 -30.87 5.70
N THR A 79 8.81 -30.93 4.56
CA THR A 79 7.71 -30.02 4.24
C THR A 79 6.43 -30.53 4.88
N ASP A 80 5.65 -29.61 5.43
CA ASP A 80 4.31 -29.88 5.95
C ASP A 80 3.38 -28.78 5.46
N PRO A 81 2.66 -29.00 4.35
CA PRO A 81 1.74 -28.00 3.79
C PRO A 81 0.57 -27.67 4.71
N SER A 82 0.24 -28.53 5.68
CA SER A 82 -0.79 -28.24 6.69
C SER A 82 -0.32 -27.26 7.76
N ALA A 83 0.99 -27.16 7.98
CA ALA A 83 1.61 -26.27 8.97
C ALA A 83 2.33 -25.08 8.33
N ASN A 84 2.79 -25.23 7.06
CA ASN A 84 3.58 -24.23 6.35
C ASN A 84 2.99 -23.98 4.95
N HIS A 85 2.68 -22.75 4.64
CA HIS A 85 2.17 -22.34 3.34
C HIS A 85 3.29 -21.77 2.45
N SER A 86 3.20 -22.01 1.15
CA SER A 86 4.02 -21.34 0.15
C SER A 86 3.54 -19.90 -0.08
N VAL A 87 4.37 -19.07 -0.74
CA VAL A 87 3.94 -17.72 -1.15
C VAL A 87 2.69 -17.75 -2.02
N GLY A 88 2.62 -18.70 -2.96
CA GLY A 88 1.46 -18.85 -3.84
C GLY A 88 0.18 -19.23 -3.11
N MET A 89 0.27 -20.13 -2.13
CA MET A 89 -0.87 -20.51 -1.28
C MET A 89 -1.38 -19.30 -0.49
N LEU A 90 -0.49 -18.51 0.10
CA LEU A 90 -0.83 -17.29 0.83
C LEU A 90 -1.44 -16.23 -0.09
N ALA A 91 -0.88 -16.03 -1.28
CA ALA A 91 -1.41 -15.07 -2.26
C ALA A 91 -2.80 -15.48 -2.76
N TYR A 92 -3.02 -16.77 -3.05
CA TYR A 92 -4.32 -17.30 -3.44
C TYR A 92 -5.38 -17.13 -2.35
N HIS A 93 -5.02 -17.41 -1.09
CA HIS A 93 -5.84 -17.16 0.07
C HIS A 93 -6.25 -15.67 0.19
N LEU A 94 -5.31 -14.76 -0.04
CA LEU A 94 -5.60 -13.33 -0.07
C LEU A 94 -6.56 -12.95 -1.21
N VAL A 95 -6.37 -13.50 -2.41
CA VAL A 95 -7.33 -13.28 -3.51
C VAL A 95 -8.72 -13.70 -3.09
N PHE A 96 -8.88 -14.92 -2.56
CA PHE A 96 -10.18 -15.47 -2.16
C PHE A 96 -10.90 -14.57 -1.14
N TRP A 97 -10.22 -14.16 -0.07
CA TRP A 97 -10.86 -13.37 0.99
C TRP A 97 -11.08 -11.90 0.62
N ASN A 98 -10.21 -11.31 -0.21
CA ASN A 98 -10.44 -9.97 -0.74
C ASN A 98 -11.63 -9.95 -1.73
N GLU A 99 -11.77 -10.94 -2.61
CA GLU A 99 -12.95 -11.08 -3.49
C GLU A 99 -14.24 -11.29 -2.66
N ASN A 100 -14.18 -12.07 -1.58
CA ASN A 100 -15.29 -12.23 -0.65
C ASN A 100 -15.66 -10.94 0.09
N ALA A 101 -14.68 -10.17 0.52
CA ALA A 101 -14.92 -8.87 1.14
C ALA A 101 -15.57 -7.90 0.13
N LEU A 102 -15.05 -7.86 -1.10
CA LEU A 102 -15.60 -7.03 -2.16
C LEU A 102 -17.04 -7.40 -2.49
N ALA A 103 -17.38 -8.69 -2.61
CA ALA A 103 -18.75 -9.15 -2.81
C ALA A 103 -19.68 -8.66 -1.70
N ARG A 104 -19.23 -8.76 -0.42
CA ARG A 104 -20.00 -8.25 0.73
C ARG A 104 -20.16 -6.73 0.72
N LEU A 105 -19.17 -5.99 0.25
CA LEU A 105 -19.28 -4.53 0.10
C LEU A 105 -20.30 -4.17 -0.98
N ARG A 106 -20.36 -4.93 -2.06
CA ARG A 106 -21.30 -4.76 -3.18
C ARG A 106 -22.71 -5.31 -2.88
N GLY A 107 -22.92 -5.97 -1.74
CA GLY A 107 -24.19 -6.64 -1.43
C GLY A 107 -24.42 -7.94 -2.22
N GLU A 108 -23.37 -8.48 -2.81
CA GLU A 108 -23.38 -9.74 -3.54
C GLU A 108 -23.16 -10.92 -2.59
N LYS A 109 -23.54 -12.13 -3.03
CA LYS A 109 -23.32 -13.35 -2.25
C LYS A 109 -21.84 -13.75 -2.34
N PRO A 110 -21.09 -13.77 -1.20
CA PRO A 110 -19.71 -14.21 -1.21
C PRO A 110 -19.59 -15.71 -1.49
N ALA A 111 -18.44 -16.14 -1.99
CA ALA A 111 -18.12 -17.56 -2.09
C ALA A 111 -18.03 -18.17 -0.69
N SER A 112 -18.37 -19.47 -0.58
CA SER A 112 -18.31 -20.21 0.68
C SER A 112 -17.43 -21.44 0.45
N PRO A 113 -16.21 -21.50 1.00
CA PRO A 113 -15.39 -22.69 0.93
C PRO A 113 -15.99 -23.78 1.84
N GLY A 114 -15.72 -25.05 1.55
CA GLY A 114 -16.08 -26.15 2.42
C GLY A 114 -15.38 -26.08 3.77
N ASN A 115 -14.09 -25.68 3.73
CA ASN A 115 -13.29 -25.34 4.89
C ASN A 115 -12.24 -24.28 4.51
N ASN A 116 -11.56 -23.70 5.50
CA ASN A 116 -10.57 -22.65 5.24
C ASN A 116 -9.32 -23.13 4.49
N ASP A 117 -8.97 -24.43 4.59
CA ASP A 117 -7.77 -24.98 3.94
C ASP A 117 -7.88 -24.97 2.42
N GLU A 118 -9.11 -25.08 1.87
CA GLU A 118 -9.37 -24.97 0.43
C GLU A 118 -8.89 -23.62 -0.14
N THR A 119 -8.95 -22.56 0.66
CA THR A 119 -8.50 -21.22 0.25
C THR A 119 -6.98 -21.12 0.11
N PHE A 120 -6.22 -22.09 0.58
CA PHE A 120 -4.78 -22.23 0.37
C PHE A 120 -4.46 -23.34 -0.64
N ASN A 121 -5.12 -24.49 -0.52
CA ASN A 121 -4.76 -25.72 -1.22
C ASN A 121 -5.15 -25.73 -2.69
N ASP A 122 -6.12 -24.90 -3.10
CA ASP A 122 -6.52 -24.77 -4.51
C ASP A 122 -5.54 -23.93 -5.34
N PHE A 123 -4.40 -23.55 -4.76
CA PHE A 123 -3.33 -22.86 -5.47
C PHE A 123 -2.72 -23.77 -6.55
N ASP A 124 -2.69 -23.24 -7.78
CA ASP A 124 -1.99 -23.84 -8.93
C ASP A 124 -0.85 -22.93 -9.38
N ALA A 125 0.38 -23.42 -9.31
CA ALA A 125 1.57 -22.67 -9.70
C ALA A 125 1.59 -22.28 -11.20
N ALA A 126 0.96 -23.07 -12.07
CA ALA A 126 0.83 -22.73 -13.49
C ALA A 126 0.02 -21.44 -13.72
N ARG A 127 -0.79 -21.04 -12.74
CA ARG A 127 -1.62 -19.84 -12.76
C ARG A 127 -1.03 -18.67 -11.95
N TRP A 128 0.25 -18.74 -11.59
CA TRP A 128 0.86 -17.75 -10.71
C TRP A 128 0.67 -16.30 -11.18
N ASP A 129 0.95 -16.03 -12.45
CA ASP A 129 0.79 -14.67 -13.01
C ASP A 129 -0.66 -14.20 -12.97
N GLU A 130 -1.62 -15.09 -13.21
CA GLU A 130 -3.05 -14.78 -13.09
C GLU A 130 -3.41 -14.44 -11.65
N ILE A 131 -2.90 -15.18 -10.67
CA ILE A 131 -3.16 -14.95 -9.24
C ILE A 131 -2.63 -13.56 -8.82
N VAL A 132 -1.41 -13.21 -9.23
CA VAL A 132 -0.83 -11.88 -8.95
C VAL A 132 -1.69 -10.77 -9.57
N GLN A 133 -2.15 -10.94 -10.81
CA GLN A 133 -3.02 -9.97 -11.47
C GLN A 133 -4.41 -9.89 -10.81
N ARG A 134 -4.98 -11.01 -10.37
CA ARG A 134 -6.26 -11.03 -9.64
C ARG A 134 -6.14 -10.31 -8.31
N LEU A 135 -5.04 -10.53 -7.60
CA LEU A 135 -4.77 -9.87 -6.32
C LEU A 135 -4.71 -8.35 -6.50
N ASP A 136 -3.97 -7.86 -7.49
CA ASP A 136 -3.91 -6.43 -7.82
C ASP A 136 -5.29 -5.86 -8.18
N ARG A 137 -6.04 -6.56 -9.04
CA ARG A 137 -7.38 -6.11 -9.44
C ARG A 137 -8.35 -6.01 -8.27
N VAL A 138 -8.41 -7.04 -7.42
CA VAL A 138 -9.36 -7.03 -6.30
C VAL A 138 -9.02 -5.94 -5.28
N MET A 139 -7.74 -5.65 -5.05
CA MET A 139 -7.33 -4.55 -4.17
C MET A 139 -7.77 -3.20 -4.72
N LYS A 140 -7.55 -2.93 -6.03
CA LYS A 140 -8.05 -1.72 -6.71
C LYS A 140 -9.57 -1.61 -6.66
N ASP A 141 -10.26 -2.71 -6.83
CA ASP A 141 -11.73 -2.75 -6.77
C ASP A 141 -12.26 -2.45 -5.35
N LEU A 142 -11.56 -2.92 -4.29
CA LEU A 142 -11.89 -2.59 -2.90
C LEU A 142 -11.71 -1.08 -2.64
N GLU A 143 -10.58 -0.51 -3.06
CA GLU A 143 -10.31 0.93 -2.97
C GLU A 143 -11.39 1.75 -3.68
N ALA A 144 -11.72 1.38 -4.93
CA ALA A 144 -12.75 2.05 -5.71
C ALA A 144 -14.16 1.91 -5.10
N ALA A 145 -14.44 0.78 -4.46
CA ALA A 145 -15.71 0.58 -3.75
C ALA A 145 -15.80 1.48 -2.50
N VAL A 146 -14.73 1.59 -1.73
CA VAL A 146 -14.66 2.45 -0.55
C VAL A 146 -14.74 3.92 -0.94
N GLU A 147 -14.05 4.34 -2.01
CA GLU A 147 -14.06 5.72 -2.51
C GLU A 147 -15.47 6.21 -2.86
N LYS A 148 -16.28 5.34 -3.46
CA LYS A 148 -17.61 5.68 -3.96
C LYS A 148 -18.75 5.39 -2.96
N MET A 149 -18.45 4.78 -1.83
CA MET A 149 -19.49 4.32 -0.88
C MET A 149 -20.13 5.52 -0.15
N PRO A 150 -21.47 5.58 -0.01
CA PRO A 150 -22.11 6.59 0.84
C PRO A 150 -21.63 6.54 2.29
N GLU A 151 -21.49 7.68 2.97
CA GLU A 151 -20.92 7.76 4.33
C GLU A 151 -21.62 6.88 5.34
N GLU A 152 -22.96 6.82 5.31
CA GLU A 152 -23.73 5.97 6.21
C GLU A 152 -23.43 4.48 6.00
N THR A 153 -23.30 4.06 4.74
CA THR A 153 -22.92 2.68 4.40
C THR A 153 -21.47 2.41 4.77
N LEU A 154 -20.59 3.37 4.54
CA LEU A 154 -19.17 3.28 4.90
C LEU A 154 -19.00 3.05 6.40
N ALA A 155 -19.71 3.79 7.23
CA ALA A 155 -19.69 3.61 8.69
C ALA A 155 -20.09 2.18 9.11
N LEU A 156 -21.13 1.62 8.46
CA LEU A 156 -21.57 0.24 8.73
C LEU A 156 -20.57 -0.82 8.23
N LYS A 157 -19.86 -0.54 7.14
CA LYS A 157 -18.88 -1.47 6.52
C LYS A 157 -17.45 -1.30 7.04
N ALA A 158 -17.16 -0.23 7.78
CA ALA A 158 -15.82 0.07 8.28
C ALA A 158 -15.14 -1.10 9.00
N PRO A 159 -15.82 -1.88 9.88
CA PRO A 159 -15.20 -3.03 10.53
C PRO A 159 -14.74 -4.11 9.53
N LEU A 160 -15.51 -4.37 8.46
CA LEU A 160 -15.10 -5.32 7.42
C LEU A 160 -13.89 -4.82 6.63
N ILE A 161 -13.87 -3.52 6.28
CA ILE A 161 -12.78 -2.91 5.51
C ILE A 161 -11.48 -2.91 6.33
N SER A 162 -11.53 -2.49 7.57
CA SER A 162 -10.36 -2.52 8.47
C SER A 162 -9.88 -3.96 8.71
N HIS A 163 -10.81 -4.92 8.86
CA HIS A 163 -10.46 -6.32 9.07
C HIS A 163 -9.74 -6.91 7.86
N ILE A 164 -10.19 -6.64 6.63
CA ILE A 164 -9.51 -7.14 5.43
C ILE A 164 -8.14 -6.48 5.24
N SER A 165 -7.97 -5.20 5.58
CA SER A 165 -6.67 -4.54 5.54
C SER A 165 -5.67 -5.18 6.52
N THR A 166 -6.08 -5.43 7.75
CA THR A 166 -5.22 -6.12 8.75
C THR A 166 -4.91 -7.56 8.35
N HIS A 167 -5.85 -8.27 7.75
CA HIS A 167 -5.65 -9.61 7.20
C HIS A 167 -4.61 -9.61 6.06
N ASN A 168 -4.69 -8.63 5.17
CA ASN A 168 -3.70 -8.45 4.09
C ASN A 168 -2.30 -8.18 4.66
N ALA A 169 -2.16 -7.28 5.64
CA ALA A 169 -0.89 -7.00 6.29
C ALA A 169 -0.30 -8.24 6.98
N TYR A 170 -1.14 -9.02 7.68
CA TYR A 170 -0.73 -10.25 8.36
C TYR A 170 -0.12 -11.27 7.38
N HIS A 171 -0.82 -11.57 6.29
CA HIS A 171 -0.33 -12.54 5.31
C HIS A 171 0.82 -12.01 4.44
N THR A 172 0.88 -10.70 4.20
CA THR A 172 2.04 -10.07 3.56
C THR A 172 3.31 -10.30 4.38
N GLY A 173 3.24 -10.15 5.70
CA GLY A 173 4.35 -10.47 6.60
C GLY A 173 4.80 -11.94 6.49
N GLN A 174 3.87 -12.88 6.38
CA GLN A 174 4.19 -14.30 6.17
C GLN A 174 4.85 -14.54 4.80
N ILE A 175 4.34 -13.93 3.73
CA ILE A 175 4.93 -14.00 2.39
C ILE A 175 6.39 -13.53 2.41
N LEU A 176 6.66 -12.38 3.03
CA LEU A 176 8.02 -11.85 3.14
C LEU A 176 8.92 -12.78 3.95
N TYR A 177 8.40 -13.38 5.02
CA TYR A 177 9.16 -14.33 5.82
C TYR A 177 9.52 -15.59 5.02
N VAL A 178 8.56 -16.16 4.29
CA VAL A 178 8.80 -17.31 3.39
C VAL A 178 9.83 -16.96 2.32
N ARG A 179 9.74 -15.79 1.69
CA ARG A 179 10.72 -15.33 0.69
C ARG A 179 12.12 -15.15 1.26
N LYS A 180 12.24 -14.68 2.49
CA LYS A 180 13.54 -14.56 3.20
C LYS A 180 14.13 -15.96 3.47
N LEU A 181 13.34 -16.91 3.91
CA LEU A 181 13.78 -18.30 4.09
C LEU A 181 14.21 -18.96 2.78
N GLN A 182 13.53 -18.65 1.69
CA GLN A 182 13.84 -19.15 0.34
C GLN A 182 15.06 -18.45 -0.27
N GLY A 183 15.46 -17.26 0.22
CA GLY A 183 16.50 -16.43 -0.38
C GLY A 183 16.04 -15.66 -1.63
N SER A 184 14.72 -15.54 -1.88
CA SER A 184 14.15 -14.83 -3.02
C SER A 184 13.77 -13.37 -2.72
N TRP A 185 13.95 -12.90 -1.48
CA TRP A 185 13.68 -11.53 -1.09
C TRP A 185 14.92 -10.65 -1.24
N ASN A 186 14.77 -9.56 -2.00
CA ASN A 186 15.80 -8.51 -2.03
C ASN A 186 15.47 -7.46 -0.95
N PRO A 187 16.33 -7.27 0.09
CA PRO A 187 16.10 -6.30 1.15
C PRO A 187 15.95 -4.85 0.67
N GLU A 188 16.53 -4.51 -0.48
CA GLU A 188 16.41 -3.16 -1.07
C GLU A 188 14.97 -2.82 -1.49
N ASN A 189 14.12 -3.82 -1.70
CA ASN A 189 12.70 -3.64 -2.04
C ASN A 189 11.81 -3.44 -0.81
N GLY A 190 12.37 -3.47 0.40
CA GLY A 190 11.62 -3.34 1.64
C GLY A 190 11.71 -1.96 2.27
N VAL A 191 10.86 -1.74 3.26
CA VAL A 191 11.03 -0.62 4.19
C VAL A 191 12.23 -0.91 5.06
N LYS A 192 13.16 0.04 5.12
CA LYS A 192 14.41 -0.05 5.92
C LYS A 192 14.18 0.37 7.36
#